data_e9a003266f73f6155c57065504a8469a
#
_entry.id   e9a003266f73f6155c57065504a8469a
#
_cell.length_a   1.000
_cell.length_b   1.000
_cell.length_c   1.000
_cell.angle_alpha   90.00
_cell.angle_beta   90.00
_cell.angle_gamma   90.00
#
_symmetry.space_group_name_H-M   'P 1'
#
loop_
_entity.id
_entity.type
_entity.pdbx_description
1 polymer ?
#
loop_
_entity_poly.entity_id
_entity_poly.type
_entity_poly.pdbx_seq_one_letter_code
_entity_poly.pdbx_strand_id
1 'polypeptide(L)'
;SLNNTIFRLRKQLRDIGLPESKYINIQSGMCYWDENIKVWVDVCEFKRLVEQVRTEKREGDRLQLWLKIWKIYKGEFLPDMIGENWAAVENVQCRDEYFQVTTQLCQWLKNNERYEDLHRISHMTAEIYPFDEWQIWEIDSLIGMSRYKEGLEVYKNTERRLFEELGVAPSARMLEQFQLMGERTSQAAGAIEDIKERLREKDAEVGAYYCPFPSFIDIYHVFCRMVERSGLSVFVMLCTLDYKKNDISEEKERDMSHALKKAIQSSVRKGDFYTKYNMRQYIIMLIGISQENCPMVSRRIEKAFRKCSGEKKSLQVDFYVASVGEVCESDGVIVDRRT
;
A
#
# COMPACT_ATOMS: atom_id res chain seq x y z
N SER A 1 -35.08 15.44 -19.23
CA SER A 1 -34.59 16.24 -20.35
C SER A 1 -33.51 17.20 -19.85
N LEU A 2 -32.55 17.56 -20.71
CA LEU A 2 -31.43 18.46 -20.39
C LEU A 2 -31.89 19.77 -19.73
N ASN A 3 -32.98 20.35 -20.22
CA ASN A 3 -33.56 21.56 -19.64
C ASN A 3 -33.99 21.42 -18.17
N ASN A 4 -34.53 20.26 -17.78
CA ASN A 4 -34.88 19.98 -16.39
C ASN A 4 -33.66 19.86 -15.50
N THR A 5 -32.57 19.24 -16.00
CA THR A 5 -31.30 19.13 -15.27
C THR A 5 -30.68 20.51 -15.05
N ILE A 6 -30.65 21.36 -16.07
CA ILE A 6 -30.15 22.74 -15.97
C ILE A 6 -31.00 23.59 -15.03
N PHE A 7 -32.31 23.43 -15.08
CA PHE A 7 -33.22 24.13 -14.14
C PHE A 7 -32.94 23.74 -12.70
N ARG A 8 -32.79 22.41 -12.42
CA ARG A 8 -32.43 21.91 -11.09
C ARG A 8 -31.08 22.45 -10.63
N LEU A 9 -30.06 22.42 -11.51
CA LEU A 9 -28.72 22.91 -11.21
C LEU A 9 -28.75 24.41 -10.88
N ARG A 10 -29.45 25.23 -11.67
CA ARG A 10 -29.62 26.67 -11.38
C ARG A 10 -30.30 26.91 -10.04
N LYS A 11 -31.28 26.06 -9.69
CA LYS A 11 -31.96 26.13 -8.39
C LYS A 11 -30.99 25.77 -7.27
N GLN A 12 -30.23 24.70 -7.40
CA GLN A 12 -29.22 24.28 -6.41
C GLN A 12 -28.16 25.36 -6.19
N LEU A 13 -27.62 25.96 -7.27
CA LEU A 13 -26.66 27.04 -7.18
C LEU A 13 -27.20 28.24 -6.40
N ARG A 14 -28.46 28.56 -6.55
CA ARG A 14 -29.16 29.62 -5.79
C ARG A 14 -29.37 29.22 -4.32
N ASP A 15 -29.79 27.98 -4.09
CA ASP A 15 -30.11 27.46 -2.75
C ASP A 15 -28.87 27.42 -1.85
N ILE A 16 -27.64 27.27 -2.43
CA ILE A 16 -26.34 27.35 -1.71
C ILE A 16 -25.84 28.80 -1.53
N GLY A 17 -26.65 29.81 -1.89
CA GLY A 17 -26.33 31.21 -1.62
C GLY A 17 -25.64 31.98 -2.74
N LEU A 18 -25.50 31.42 -3.93
CA LEU A 18 -24.98 32.15 -5.08
C LEU A 18 -26.02 33.17 -5.59
N PRO A 19 -25.56 34.33 -6.13
CA PRO A 19 -26.45 35.36 -6.68
C PRO A 19 -27.40 34.79 -7.75
N GLU A 20 -28.57 35.38 -7.90
CA GLU A 20 -29.51 34.97 -8.96
C GLU A 20 -28.94 35.31 -10.34
N SER A 21 -28.57 34.31 -11.13
CA SER A 21 -28.00 34.49 -12.46
C SER A 21 -28.27 33.27 -13.36
N LYS A 22 -28.13 33.48 -14.66
CA LYS A 22 -28.15 32.40 -15.67
C LYS A 22 -26.78 31.73 -15.78
N TYR A 23 -26.33 31.05 -14.73
CA TYR A 23 -24.98 30.43 -14.68
C TYR A 23 -24.61 29.59 -15.90
N ILE A 24 -25.60 28.95 -16.52
CA ILE A 24 -25.40 28.08 -17.68
C ILE A 24 -26.28 28.53 -18.81
N ASN A 25 -25.69 28.81 -19.96
CA ASN A 25 -26.34 29.12 -21.22
C ASN A 25 -26.30 27.92 -22.15
N ILE A 26 -27.37 27.76 -22.98
CA ILE A 26 -27.41 26.71 -24.01
C ILE A 26 -27.39 27.43 -25.35
N GLN A 27 -26.42 27.09 -26.19
CA GLN A 27 -26.31 27.59 -27.54
C GLN A 27 -25.91 26.44 -28.46
N SER A 28 -26.64 26.25 -29.54
CA SER A 28 -26.39 25.18 -30.54
C SER A 28 -26.23 23.77 -29.93
N GLY A 29 -27.04 23.46 -28.89
CA GLY A 29 -27.01 22.16 -28.22
C GLY A 29 -25.86 21.94 -27.22
N MET A 30 -24.99 22.91 -27.04
CA MET A 30 -23.90 22.89 -26.07
C MET A 30 -24.21 23.77 -24.85
N CYS A 31 -23.72 23.36 -23.68
CA CYS A 31 -23.85 24.13 -22.44
C CYS A 31 -22.58 24.91 -22.20
N TYR A 32 -22.71 26.19 -21.90
CA TYR A 32 -21.60 27.08 -21.59
C TYR A 32 -21.84 27.75 -20.25
N TRP A 33 -20.76 27.97 -19.51
CA TRP A 33 -20.80 28.86 -18.35
C TRP A 33 -20.99 30.31 -18.83
N ASP A 34 -21.74 31.11 -18.07
CA ASP A 34 -21.99 32.53 -18.43
C ASP A 34 -20.67 33.31 -18.32
N GLU A 35 -20.24 33.96 -19.41
CA GLU A 35 -18.98 34.71 -19.50
C GLU A 35 -18.88 35.89 -18.54
N ASN A 36 -20.07 36.45 -18.12
CA ASN A 36 -20.11 37.53 -17.15
C ASN A 36 -19.86 37.11 -15.71
N ILE A 37 -19.82 35.79 -15.46
CA ILE A 37 -19.56 35.22 -14.13
C ILE A 37 -18.12 34.74 -14.09
N LYS A 38 -17.28 35.43 -13.31
CA LYS A 38 -15.91 35.01 -13.08
C LYS A 38 -15.91 33.74 -12.25
N VAL A 39 -15.38 32.68 -12.82
CA VAL A 39 -15.20 31.39 -12.17
C VAL A 39 -13.70 31.08 -12.12
N TRP A 40 -13.27 30.58 -10.99
CA TRP A 40 -11.95 29.97 -10.87
C TRP A 40 -12.15 28.45 -10.79
N VAL A 41 -11.50 27.73 -11.69
CA VAL A 41 -11.54 26.27 -11.77
C VAL A 41 -10.12 25.74 -11.56
N ASP A 42 -9.94 24.94 -10.53
CA ASP A 42 -8.64 24.43 -10.11
C ASP A 42 -7.92 23.64 -11.20
N VAL A 43 -8.59 22.73 -11.88
CA VAL A 43 -7.99 21.94 -12.99
C VAL A 43 -7.58 22.82 -14.17
N CYS A 44 -8.32 23.88 -14.49
CA CYS A 44 -7.94 24.82 -15.54
C CYS A 44 -6.68 25.61 -15.15
N GLU A 45 -6.63 26.05 -13.90
CA GLU A 45 -5.45 26.74 -13.37
C GLU A 45 -4.25 25.79 -13.29
N PHE A 46 -4.44 24.56 -12.85
CA PHE A 46 -3.41 23.52 -12.83
C PHE A 46 -2.78 23.35 -14.23
N LYS A 47 -3.60 23.11 -15.25
CA LYS A 47 -3.13 22.96 -16.64
C LYS A 47 -2.41 24.20 -17.15
N ARG A 48 -2.93 25.38 -16.87
CA ARG A 48 -2.29 26.63 -17.24
C ARG A 48 -0.90 26.78 -16.61
N LEU A 49 -0.75 26.43 -15.33
CA LEU A 49 0.52 26.45 -14.61
C LEU A 49 1.51 25.42 -15.16
N VAL A 50 1.04 24.21 -15.47
CA VAL A 50 1.87 23.16 -16.10
C VAL A 50 2.43 23.65 -17.43
N GLU A 51 1.59 24.27 -18.27
CA GLU A 51 2.03 24.82 -19.55
C GLU A 51 3.05 25.95 -19.39
N GLN A 52 2.86 26.81 -18.37
CA GLN A 52 3.84 27.85 -18.04
C GLN A 52 5.19 27.26 -17.62
N VAL A 53 5.21 26.19 -16.80
CA VAL A 53 6.46 25.52 -16.40
C VAL A 53 7.26 25.03 -17.60
N ARG A 54 6.58 24.51 -18.63
CA ARG A 54 7.25 23.99 -19.84
C ARG A 54 8.05 25.06 -20.60
N THR A 55 7.59 26.31 -20.53
CA THR A 55 8.18 27.43 -21.25
C THR A 55 9.10 28.30 -20.40
N GLU A 56 8.99 28.21 -19.07
CA GLU A 56 9.79 29.02 -18.14
C GLU A 56 11.26 28.56 -18.09
N LYS A 57 12.18 29.50 -18.30
CA LYS A 57 13.63 29.25 -18.31
C LYS A 57 14.33 29.65 -17.00
N ARG A 58 13.74 30.56 -16.24
CA ARG A 58 14.33 31.04 -14.99
C ARG A 58 14.05 30.05 -13.87
N GLU A 59 15.09 29.57 -13.25
CA GLU A 59 15.00 28.52 -12.22
C GLU A 59 14.15 28.95 -11.01
N GLY A 60 14.31 30.20 -10.54
CA GLY A 60 13.52 30.72 -9.43
C GLY A 60 12.02 30.82 -9.73
N ASP A 61 11.67 31.24 -10.95
CA ASP A 61 10.28 31.33 -11.38
C ASP A 61 9.68 29.93 -11.58
N ARG A 62 10.45 28.98 -12.12
CA ARG A 62 10.06 27.56 -12.21
C ARG A 62 9.76 26.96 -10.85
N LEU A 63 10.61 27.24 -9.84
CA LEU A 63 10.36 26.77 -8.48
C LEU A 63 9.01 27.26 -7.93
N GLN A 64 8.72 28.56 -8.14
CA GLN A 64 7.44 29.12 -7.70
C GLN A 64 6.24 28.49 -8.43
N LEU A 65 6.38 28.18 -9.71
CA LEU A 65 5.35 27.50 -10.48
C LEU A 65 5.16 26.05 -10.00
N TRP A 66 6.22 25.28 -9.78
CA TRP A 66 6.16 23.93 -9.23
C TRP A 66 5.44 23.88 -7.88
N LEU A 67 5.77 24.81 -6.97
CA LEU A 67 5.12 24.92 -5.66
C LEU A 67 3.63 25.26 -5.79
N LYS A 68 3.24 26.10 -6.75
CA LYS A 68 1.82 26.41 -7.02
C LYS A 68 1.08 25.18 -7.55
N ILE A 69 1.66 24.46 -8.50
CA ILE A 69 1.09 23.24 -9.08
C ILE A 69 0.89 22.19 -7.99
N TRP A 70 1.93 21.92 -7.19
CA TRP A 70 1.85 20.99 -6.08
C TRP A 70 0.77 21.38 -5.06
N LYS A 71 0.64 22.67 -4.78
CA LYS A 71 -0.34 23.18 -3.80
C LYS A 71 -1.78 23.11 -4.28
N ILE A 72 -2.03 23.30 -5.59
CA ILE A 72 -3.37 23.29 -6.16
C ILE A 72 -3.92 21.88 -6.35
N TYR A 73 -3.04 20.93 -6.62
CA TYR A 73 -3.41 19.53 -6.79
C TYR A 73 -3.77 18.89 -5.45
N LYS A 74 -4.94 18.23 -5.37
CA LYS A 74 -5.46 17.67 -4.12
C LYS A 74 -5.79 16.18 -4.20
N GLY A 75 -5.56 15.56 -5.34
CA GLY A 75 -5.88 14.17 -5.62
C GLY A 75 -6.57 14.00 -6.97
N GLU A 76 -7.30 12.92 -7.09
CA GLU A 76 -7.93 12.53 -8.35
C GLU A 76 -8.95 13.54 -8.85
N PHE A 77 -8.97 13.73 -10.17
CA PHE A 77 -9.93 14.57 -10.84
C PHE A 77 -11.32 13.92 -10.81
N LEU A 78 -12.31 14.62 -10.23
CA LEU A 78 -13.72 14.17 -10.13
C LEU A 78 -13.82 12.69 -9.67
N PRO A 79 -13.42 12.34 -8.46
CA PRO A 79 -13.34 10.94 -8.00
C PRO A 79 -14.69 10.21 -8.08
N ASP A 80 -15.80 10.92 -7.92
CA ASP A 80 -17.15 10.36 -8.03
C ASP A 80 -17.56 10.02 -9.49
N MET A 81 -16.76 10.44 -10.49
CA MET A 81 -17.02 10.24 -11.93
C MET A 81 -15.97 9.37 -12.62
N ILE A 82 -15.19 8.59 -11.88
CA ILE A 82 -14.13 7.71 -12.44
C ILE A 82 -14.69 6.71 -13.46
N GLY A 83 -15.96 6.31 -13.35
CA GLY A 83 -16.62 5.42 -14.32
C GLY A 83 -16.90 6.07 -15.70
N GLU A 84 -16.79 7.39 -15.82
CA GLU A 84 -16.98 8.10 -17.07
C GLU A 84 -15.64 8.21 -17.84
N ASN A 85 -15.60 7.69 -19.06
CA ASN A 85 -14.36 7.63 -19.87
C ASN A 85 -13.63 8.97 -19.97
N TRP A 86 -14.36 10.09 -20.17
CA TRP A 86 -13.75 11.40 -20.28
C TRP A 86 -13.09 11.86 -18.97
N ALA A 87 -13.71 11.57 -17.82
CA ALA A 87 -13.16 11.90 -16.50
C ALA A 87 -11.94 11.04 -16.18
N ALA A 88 -11.98 9.74 -16.53
CA ALA A 88 -10.86 8.83 -16.35
C ALA A 88 -9.62 9.25 -17.17
N VAL A 89 -9.80 9.64 -18.44
CA VAL A 89 -8.70 10.14 -19.28
C VAL A 89 -8.09 11.41 -18.71
N GLU A 90 -8.93 12.35 -18.29
CA GLU A 90 -8.52 13.61 -17.68
C GLU A 90 -7.76 13.37 -16.36
N ASN A 91 -8.24 12.44 -15.54
CA ASN A 91 -7.61 12.07 -14.28
C ASN A 91 -6.20 11.52 -14.48
N VAL A 92 -6.02 10.58 -15.43
CA VAL A 92 -4.70 10.03 -15.76
C VAL A 92 -3.75 11.14 -16.22
N GLN A 93 -4.21 12.02 -17.10
CA GLN A 93 -3.39 13.13 -17.60
C GLN A 93 -2.96 14.08 -16.47
N CYS A 94 -3.88 14.51 -15.62
CA CYS A 94 -3.58 15.40 -14.50
C CYS A 94 -2.62 14.74 -13.49
N ARG A 95 -2.78 13.44 -13.22
CA ARG A 95 -1.90 12.68 -12.34
C ARG A 95 -0.48 12.60 -12.91
N ASP A 96 -0.33 12.26 -14.19
CA ASP A 96 0.96 12.11 -14.82
C ASP A 96 1.72 13.46 -14.86
N GLU A 97 1.03 14.55 -15.17
CA GLU A 97 1.60 15.91 -15.14
C GLU A 97 2.01 16.31 -13.70
N TYR A 98 1.18 16.00 -12.71
CA TYR A 98 1.48 16.23 -11.30
C TYR A 98 2.73 15.44 -10.87
N PHE A 99 2.84 14.17 -11.25
CA PHE A 99 3.99 13.32 -10.92
C PHE A 99 5.27 13.85 -11.54
N GLN A 100 5.23 14.28 -12.81
CA GLN A 100 6.38 14.87 -13.48
C GLN A 100 6.86 16.14 -12.78
N VAL A 101 5.94 17.04 -12.49
CA VAL A 101 6.26 18.32 -11.82
C VAL A 101 6.77 18.08 -10.40
N THR A 102 6.12 17.22 -9.63
CA THR A 102 6.52 16.94 -8.24
C THR A 102 7.86 16.23 -8.18
N THR A 103 8.16 15.33 -9.12
CA THR A 103 9.48 14.69 -9.24
C THR A 103 10.58 15.70 -9.51
N GLN A 104 10.35 16.65 -10.45
CA GLN A 104 11.30 17.70 -10.74
C GLN A 104 11.52 18.64 -9.52
N LEU A 105 10.45 18.96 -8.80
CA LEU A 105 10.51 19.74 -7.57
C LEU A 105 11.31 19.01 -6.48
N CYS A 106 11.02 17.73 -6.23
CA CYS A 106 11.76 16.91 -5.26
C CYS A 106 13.24 16.82 -5.61
N GLN A 107 13.56 16.58 -6.88
CA GLN A 107 14.94 16.53 -7.35
C GLN A 107 15.66 17.86 -7.15
N TRP A 108 15.01 18.98 -7.46
CA TRP A 108 15.58 20.32 -7.26
C TRP A 108 15.82 20.59 -5.77
N LEU A 109 14.84 20.26 -4.91
CA LEU A 109 14.98 20.44 -3.46
C LEU A 109 16.11 19.61 -2.88
N LYS A 110 16.26 18.37 -3.33
CA LYS A 110 17.36 17.47 -2.94
C LYS A 110 18.71 18.04 -3.35
N ASN A 111 18.84 18.51 -4.59
CA ASN A 111 20.09 19.07 -5.13
C ASN A 111 20.50 20.39 -4.43
N ASN A 112 19.53 21.12 -3.88
CA ASN A 112 19.75 22.35 -3.14
C ASN A 112 19.73 22.15 -1.61
N GLU A 113 19.80 20.89 -1.14
CA GLU A 113 19.86 20.53 0.28
C GLU A 113 18.68 21.05 1.11
N ARG A 114 17.54 21.33 0.46
CA ARG A 114 16.31 21.79 1.12
C ARG A 114 15.51 20.62 1.65
N TYR A 115 16.07 19.87 2.57
CA TYR A 115 15.52 18.60 3.02
C TYR A 115 14.21 18.72 3.80
N GLU A 116 13.99 19.79 4.55
CA GLU A 116 12.73 20.01 5.27
C GLU A 116 11.56 20.25 4.31
N ASP A 117 11.77 21.03 3.24
CA ASP A 117 10.75 21.22 2.21
C ASP A 117 10.52 19.96 1.41
N LEU A 118 11.59 19.21 1.10
CA LEU A 118 11.51 17.92 0.43
C LEU A 118 10.67 16.93 1.27
N HIS A 119 10.94 16.85 2.58
CA HIS A 119 10.18 16.00 3.49
C HIS A 119 8.69 16.34 3.48
N ARG A 120 8.36 17.62 3.66
CA ARG A 120 6.97 18.07 3.67
C ARG A 120 6.24 17.73 2.35
N ILE A 121 6.88 17.98 1.21
CA ILE A 121 6.29 17.75 -0.11
C ILE A 121 6.10 16.27 -0.39
N SER A 122 7.13 15.46 -0.16
CA SER A 122 7.09 14.02 -0.39
C SER A 122 6.10 13.31 0.53
N HIS A 123 6.07 13.69 1.81
CA HIS A 123 5.12 13.16 2.79
C HIS A 123 3.67 13.40 2.36
N MET A 124 3.30 14.66 2.06
CA MET A 124 1.94 14.98 1.63
C MET A 124 1.58 14.32 0.28
N THR A 125 2.55 14.15 -0.62
CA THR A 125 2.30 13.43 -1.88
C THR A 125 2.13 11.94 -1.66
N ALA A 126 2.87 11.35 -0.72
CA ALA A 126 2.72 9.95 -0.31
C ALA A 126 1.37 9.68 0.38
N GLU A 127 0.77 10.66 1.05
CA GLU A 127 -0.59 10.52 1.60
C GLU A 127 -1.65 10.42 0.50
N ILE A 128 -1.49 11.18 -0.61
CA ILE A 128 -2.40 11.12 -1.76
C ILE A 128 -2.18 9.83 -2.56
N TYR A 129 -0.92 9.45 -2.77
CA TYR A 129 -0.50 8.32 -3.59
C TYR A 129 0.43 7.38 -2.81
N PRO A 130 -0.12 6.59 -1.89
CA PRO A 130 0.67 5.79 -0.95
C PRO A 130 1.45 4.62 -1.57
N PHE A 131 1.14 4.25 -2.82
CA PHE A 131 1.76 3.12 -3.50
C PHE A 131 2.67 3.50 -4.68
N ASP A 132 2.88 4.81 -4.91
CA ASP A 132 3.67 5.35 -6.02
C ASP A 132 5.10 5.77 -5.60
N GLU A 133 5.64 5.16 -4.56
CA GLU A 133 7.03 5.28 -4.08
C GLU A 133 7.47 6.69 -3.66
N TRP A 134 6.56 7.61 -3.36
CA TRP A 134 6.88 8.95 -2.86
C TRP A 134 7.62 8.91 -1.52
N GLN A 135 7.48 7.83 -0.77
CA GLN A 135 8.20 7.56 0.47
C GLN A 135 9.72 7.47 0.27
N ILE A 136 10.20 7.18 -0.95
CA ILE A 136 11.64 7.20 -1.24
C ILE A 136 12.20 8.62 -1.09
N TRP A 137 11.49 9.64 -1.58
CA TRP A 137 11.87 11.03 -1.40
C TRP A 137 11.78 11.48 0.05
N GLU A 138 10.80 10.99 0.77
CA GLU A 138 10.64 11.23 2.21
C GLU A 138 11.83 10.65 2.98
N ILE A 139 12.21 9.41 2.73
CA ILE A 139 13.38 8.76 3.32
C ILE A 139 14.67 9.50 2.94
N ASP A 140 14.85 9.86 1.66
CA ASP A 140 15.99 10.66 1.19
C ASP A 140 16.13 11.97 1.99
N SER A 141 15.02 12.66 2.24
CA SER A 141 15.03 13.90 3.02
C SER A 141 15.46 13.68 4.47
N LEU A 142 14.95 12.60 5.10
CA LEU A 142 15.29 12.23 6.48
C LEU A 142 16.77 11.81 6.61
N ILE A 143 17.31 11.12 5.60
CA ILE A 143 18.74 10.80 5.51
C ILE A 143 19.56 12.10 5.42
N GLY A 144 19.16 13.05 4.56
CA GLY A 144 19.83 14.34 4.43
C GLY A 144 19.83 15.15 5.72
N MET A 145 18.76 15.05 6.52
CA MET A 145 18.66 15.67 7.85
C MET A 145 19.31 14.84 8.97
N SER A 146 19.95 13.72 8.67
CA SER A 146 20.50 12.76 9.65
C SER A 146 19.46 12.16 10.62
N ARG A 147 18.17 12.17 10.26
CA ARG A 147 17.04 11.62 11.02
C ARG A 147 16.80 10.15 10.67
N TYR A 148 17.84 9.32 10.78
CA TYR A 148 17.82 7.92 10.31
C TYR A 148 16.75 7.05 10.98
N LYS A 149 16.43 7.30 12.27
CA LYS A 149 15.41 6.53 12.98
C LYS A 149 14.03 6.74 12.38
N GLU A 150 13.69 7.96 12.06
CA GLU A 150 12.41 8.30 11.43
C GLU A 150 12.35 7.75 9.99
N GLY A 151 13.43 7.86 9.22
CA GLY A 151 13.52 7.23 7.90
C GLY A 151 13.29 5.72 7.95
N LEU A 152 13.81 5.05 8.97
CA LEU A 152 13.57 3.62 9.19
C LEU A 152 12.11 3.30 9.54
N GLU A 153 11.44 4.17 10.29
CA GLU A 153 10.01 4.02 10.59
C GLU A 153 9.15 4.19 9.33
N VAL A 154 9.46 5.19 8.50
CA VAL A 154 8.79 5.37 7.18
C VAL A 154 8.96 4.12 6.32
N TYR A 155 10.19 3.60 6.21
CA TYR A 155 10.46 2.38 5.47
C TYR A 155 9.62 1.19 5.96
N LYS A 156 9.65 0.90 7.27
CA LYS A 156 8.92 -0.23 7.88
C LYS A 156 7.40 -0.11 7.70
N ASN A 157 6.87 1.09 7.82
CA ASN A 157 5.45 1.34 7.64
C ASN A 157 5.04 1.13 6.18
N THR A 158 5.86 1.60 5.24
CA THR A 158 5.63 1.43 3.80
C THR A 158 5.75 -0.03 3.39
N GLU A 159 6.80 -0.75 3.83
CA GLU A 159 6.96 -2.18 3.61
C GLU A 159 5.74 -2.98 4.06
N ARG A 160 5.29 -2.74 5.32
CA ARG A 160 4.11 -3.38 5.87
C ARG A 160 2.86 -3.10 5.04
N ARG A 161 2.66 -1.85 4.65
CA ARG A 161 1.51 -1.42 3.87
C ARG A 161 1.48 -2.02 2.46
N LEU A 162 2.60 -1.98 1.74
CA LEU A 162 2.76 -2.62 0.43
C LEU A 162 2.43 -4.11 0.51
N PHE A 163 2.90 -4.75 1.57
CA PHE A 163 2.67 -6.17 1.76
C PHE A 163 1.23 -6.50 2.17
N GLU A 164 0.65 -5.76 3.13
CA GLU A 164 -0.70 -6.04 3.64
C GLU A 164 -1.81 -5.68 2.63
N GLU A 165 -1.63 -4.60 1.85
CA GLU A 165 -2.65 -4.10 0.93
C GLU A 165 -2.49 -4.62 -0.50
N LEU A 166 -1.25 -4.77 -0.99
CA LEU A 166 -0.96 -5.18 -2.36
C LEU A 166 -0.30 -6.57 -2.49
N GLY A 167 0.25 -7.11 -1.40
CA GLY A 167 0.99 -8.39 -1.44
C GLY A 167 2.35 -8.31 -2.14
N VAL A 168 2.91 -7.10 -2.31
CA VAL A 168 4.19 -6.89 -3.01
C VAL A 168 5.31 -6.48 -2.06
N ALA A 169 6.55 -6.84 -2.42
CA ALA A 169 7.74 -6.40 -1.71
C ALA A 169 8.11 -4.95 -2.09
N PRO A 170 8.86 -4.22 -1.22
CA PRO A 170 9.45 -2.94 -1.57
C PRO A 170 10.32 -3.03 -2.82
N SER A 171 10.42 -1.93 -3.58
CA SER A 171 11.28 -1.88 -4.77
C SER A 171 12.76 -1.94 -4.41
N ALA A 172 13.60 -2.31 -5.40
CA ALA A 172 15.05 -2.32 -5.25
C ALA A 172 15.60 -0.97 -4.75
N ARG A 173 15.05 0.14 -5.26
CA ARG A 173 15.43 1.49 -4.86
C ARG A 173 15.10 1.78 -3.39
N MET A 174 13.98 1.30 -2.89
CA MET A 174 13.60 1.44 -1.48
C MET A 174 14.49 0.58 -0.58
N LEU A 175 14.89 -0.61 -1.02
CA LEU A 175 15.85 -1.46 -0.32
C LEU A 175 17.24 -0.83 -0.25
N GLU A 176 17.71 -0.16 -1.31
CA GLU A 176 18.98 0.59 -1.30
C GLU A 176 18.97 1.69 -0.23
N GLN A 177 17.86 2.44 -0.10
CA GLN A 177 17.73 3.46 0.94
C GLN A 177 17.77 2.86 2.35
N PHE A 178 17.14 1.71 2.54
CA PHE A 178 17.20 0.98 3.81
C PHE A 178 18.63 0.55 4.16
N GLN A 179 19.39 0.04 3.19
CA GLN A 179 20.80 -0.35 3.38
C GLN A 179 21.66 0.85 3.75
N LEU A 180 21.52 1.97 3.04
CA LEU A 180 22.22 3.24 3.35
C LEU A 180 21.95 3.74 4.77
N MET A 181 20.70 3.66 5.23
CA MET A 181 20.34 4.00 6.61
C MET A 181 21.00 3.04 7.61
N GLY A 182 21.01 1.75 7.30
CA GLY A 182 21.64 0.70 8.13
C GLY A 182 23.13 0.94 8.32
N GLU A 183 23.86 1.21 7.25
CA GLU A 183 25.30 1.48 7.28
C GLU A 183 25.63 2.72 8.11
N ARG A 184 24.92 3.82 7.91
CA ARG A 184 25.14 5.06 8.66
C ARG A 184 24.71 4.97 10.11
N THR A 185 23.70 4.15 10.42
CA THR A 185 23.26 3.89 11.81
C THR A 185 24.25 2.97 12.52
N SER A 186 24.88 2.01 11.82
CA SER A 186 25.85 1.08 12.38
C SER A 186 27.17 1.75 12.74
N GLN A 187 27.58 2.80 12.02
CA GLN A 187 28.76 3.60 12.37
C GLN A 187 28.60 4.37 13.70
N ALA A 188 27.35 4.62 14.14
CA ALA A 188 27.05 5.28 15.41
C ALA A 188 26.81 4.34 16.59
N ALA A 189 26.74 3.01 16.36
CA ALA A 189 26.34 2.03 17.38
C ALA A 189 27.49 1.02 17.60
N GLY A 190 28.35 1.29 18.60
CA GLY A 190 29.55 0.48 18.88
C GLY A 190 29.42 -0.54 20.01
N ALA A 191 28.28 -0.68 20.67
CA ALA A 191 28.14 -1.58 21.81
C ALA A 191 27.20 -2.77 21.51
N ILE A 192 27.59 -3.97 21.95
CA ILE A 192 26.77 -5.18 21.82
C ILE A 192 25.42 -5.04 22.55
N GLU A 193 25.34 -4.16 23.53
CA GLU A 193 24.13 -3.79 24.27
C GLU A 193 23.09 -3.10 23.37
N ASP A 194 23.52 -2.21 22.46
CA ASP A 194 22.65 -1.55 21.49
C ASP A 194 22.12 -2.56 20.46
N ILE A 195 22.93 -3.53 20.06
CA ILE A 195 22.51 -4.62 19.17
C ILE A 195 21.48 -5.51 19.89
N LYS A 196 21.71 -5.87 21.13
CA LYS A 196 20.77 -6.66 21.95
C LYS A 196 19.44 -5.94 22.14
N GLU A 197 19.47 -4.62 22.38
CA GLU A 197 18.24 -3.82 22.54
C GLU A 197 17.46 -3.75 21.23
N ARG A 198 18.14 -3.65 20.08
CA ARG A 198 17.49 -3.68 18.75
C ARG A 198 16.91 -5.05 18.39
N LEU A 199 17.55 -6.13 18.82
CA LEU A 199 17.10 -7.51 18.62
C LEU A 199 15.98 -7.89 19.59
N ARG A 200 15.75 -7.09 20.65
CA ARG A 200 14.71 -7.35 21.62
C ARG A 200 13.34 -7.12 20.99
N GLU A 201 12.50 -8.14 21.04
CA GLU A 201 11.10 -8.05 20.62
C GLU A 201 10.36 -7.11 21.59
N LYS A 202 10.02 -5.88 21.14
CA LYS A 202 9.44 -4.84 22.01
C LYS A 202 7.97 -5.12 22.34
N ASP A 203 7.25 -5.78 21.41
CA ASP A 203 5.85 -6.15 21.56
C ASP A 203 5.73 -7.64 21.19
N ALA A 204 5.96 -8.50 22.18
CA ALA A 204 5.74 -9.93 21.99
C ALA A 204 4.23 -10.18 21.80
N GLU A 205 3.78 -10.16 20.55
CA GLU A 205 2.41 -10.56 20.20
C GLU A 205 2.17 -12.00 20.69
N VAL A 206 0.97 -12.22 21.22
CA VAL A 206 0.56 -13.55 21.68
C VAL A 206 0.24 -14.41 20.47
N GLY A 207 0.94 -15.55 20.32
CA GLY A 207 0.71 -16.49 19.21
C GLY A 207 1.89 -16.56 18.22
N ALA A 208 1.61 -17.01 17.01
CA ALA A 208 2.60 -17.17 15.95
C ALA A 208 3.17 -15.83 15.46
N TYR A 209 4.42 -15.85 15.03
CA TYR A 209 5.08 -14.66 14.49
C TYR A 209 4.63 -14.37 13.06
N TYR A 210 4.05 -13.18 12.85
CA TYR A 210 3.72 -12.70 11.52
C TYR A 210 4.94 -12.02 10.88
N CYS A 211 5.28 -12.43 9.68
CA CYS A 211 6.36 -11.80 8.92
C CYS A 211 5.94 -11.54 7.46
N PRO A 212 6.52 -10.52 6.80
CA PRO A 212 6.36 -10.31 5.39
C PRO A 212 6.79 -11.52 4.56
N PHE A 213 6.17 -11.74 3.39
CA PHE A 213 6.45 -12.91 2.55
C PHE A 213 7.93 -13.05 2.16
N PRO A 214 8.67 -11.97 1.80
CA PRO A 214 10.11 -12.08 1.56
C PRO A 214 10.88 -12.57 2.77
N SER A 215 10.60 -12.05 3.96
CA SER A 215 11.23 -12.52 5.21
C SER A 215 10.83 -13.97 5.54
N PHE A 216 9.61 -14.37 5.20
CA PHE A 216 9.17 -15.75 5.33
C PHE A 216 9.99 -16.70 4.44
N ILE A 217 10.33 -16.30 3.21
CA ILE A 217 11.19 -17.05 2.31
C ILE A 217 12.58 -17.25 2.92
N ASP A 218 13.17 -16.18 3.48
CA ASP A 218 14.48 -16.26 4.12
C ASP A 218 14.46 -17.22 5.33
N ILE A 219 13.43 -17.11 6.17
CA ILE A 219 13.20 -18.01 7.30
C ILE A 219 13.02 -19.45 6.80
N TYR A 220 12.23 -19.66 5.75
CA TYR A 220 12.02 -20.96 5.13
C TYR A 220 13.33 -21.59 4.68
N HIS A 221 14.21 -20.86 3.97
CA HIS A 221 15.53 -21.35 3.55
C HIS A 221 16.42 -21.71 4.75
N VAL A 222 16.36 -20.94 5.84
CA VAL A 222 17.09 -21.27 7.07
C VAL A 222 16.59 -22.59 7.65
N PHE A 223 15.27 -22.80 7.70
CA PHE A 223 14.69 -24.04 8.22
C PHE A 223 14.92 -25.25 7.30
N CYS A 224 14.96 -25.09 5.96
CA CYS A 224 15.40 -26.16 5.06
C CYS A 224 16.79 -26.70 5.46
N ARG A 225 17.74 -25.80 5.64
CA ARG A 225 19.12 -26.18 6.07
C ARG A 225 19.17 -26.78 7.49
N MET A 226 18.28 -26.33 8.38
CA MET A 226 18.20 -26.88 9.73
C MET A 226 17.58 -28.29 9.75
N VAL A 227 16.55 -28.54 8.94
CA VAL A 227 15.89 -29.85 8.81
C VAL A 227 16.90 -30.91 8.34
N GLU A 228 17.68 -30.61 7.29
CA GLU A 228 18.72 -31.51 6.78
C GLU A 228 19.74 -31.92 7.86
N ARG A 229 20.10 -30.98 8.73
CA ARG A 229 21.14 -31.19 9.75
C ARG A 229 20.61 -31.79 11.05
N SER A 230 19.42 -31.39 11.50
CA SER A 230 18.92 -31.70 12.85
C SER A 230 17.80 -32.77 12.86
N GLY A 231 17.25 -33.13 11.71
CA GLY A 231 16.06 -33.98 11.62
C GLY A 231 14.79 -33.37 12.22
N LEU A 232 14.77 -32.03 12.40
CA LEU A 232 13.60 -31.33 12.93
C LEU A 232 12.43 -31.45 11.94
N SER A 233 11.25 -31.87 12.42
CA SER A 233 10.06 -31.93 11.60
C SER A 233 9.46 -30.55 11.41
N VAL A 234 9.39 -30.08 10.18
CA VAL A 234 8.82 -28.77 9.81
C VAL A 234 7.86 -28.97 8.64
N PHE A 235 6.67 -28.38 8.77
CA PHE A 235 5.63 -28.45 7.75
C PHE A 235 5.20 -27.06 7.32
N VAL A 236 4.91 -26.91 6.02
CA VAL A 236 4.28 -25.73 5.45
C VAL A 236 2.80 -26.03 5.25
N MET A 237 1.94 -25.15 5.77
CA MET A 237 0.49 -25.26 5.64
C MET A 237 -0.03 -24.05 4.87
N LEU A 238 -0.64 -24.27 3.71
CA LEU A 238 -1.37 -23.26 2.95
C LEU A 238 -2.83 -23.25 3.40
N CYS A 239 -3.32 -22.08 3.81
CA CYS A 239 -4.70 -21.83 4.18
C CYS A 239 -5.37 -21.01 3.08
N THR A 240 -6.41 -21.50 2.44
CA THR A 240 -7.12 -20.84 1.34
C THR A 240 -8.57 -20.58 1.72
N LEU A 241 -9.03 -19.32 1.57
CA LEU A 241 -10.44 -18.96 1.69
C LEU A 241 -11.17 -19.39 0.43
N ASP A 242 -12.06 -20.37 0.55
CA ASP A 242 -12.94 -20.80 -0.54
C ASP A 242 -14.33 -20.18 -0.41
N TYR A 243 -14.70 -19.38 -1.40
CA TYR A 243 -16.00 -18.72 -1.49
C TYR A 243 -16.91 -19.53 -2.42
N LYS A 244 -17.98 -20.10 -1.89
CA LYS A 244 -18.97 -20.86 -2.67
C LYS A 244 -19.74 -20.03 -3.70
N LYS A 245 -19.60 -18.69 -3.70
CA LYS A 245 -20.19 -17.77 -4.66
C LYS A 245 -19.12 -16.81 -5.17
N ASN A 246 -18.99 -16.68 -6.49
CA ASN A 246 -18.00 -15.84 -7.16
C ASN A 246 -18.22 -14.31 -7.05
N ASP A 247 -19.28 -13.87 -6.38
CA ASP A 247 -19.68 -12.46 -6.32
C ASP A 247 -19.59 -11.94 -4.87
N ILE A 248 -18.38 -11.67 -4.43
CA ILE A 248 -18.11 -11.09 -3.11
C ILE A 248 -17.49 -9.73 -3.32
N SER A 249 -17.99 -8.70 -2.62
CA SER A 249 -17.40 -7.37 -2.65
C SER A 249 -15.97 -7.39 -2.09
N GLU A 250 -15.10 -6.55 -2.62
CA GLU A 250 -13.71 -6.43 -2.17
C GLU A 250 -13.61 -6.14 -0.66
N GLU A 251 -14.52 -5.33 -0.13
CA GLU A 251 -14.59 -5.00 1.29
C GLU A 251 -14.82 -6.26 2.13
N LYS A 252 -15.78 -7.11 1.73
CA LYS A 252 -16.05 -8.37 2.41
C LYS A 252 -14.87 -9.34 2.31
N GLU A 253 -14.16 -9.37 1.19
CA GLU A 253 -12.95 -10.18 1.01
C GLU A 253 -11.83 -9.74 1.97
N ARG A 254 -11.63 -8.43 2.14
CA ARG A 254 -10.68 -7.87 3.11
C ARG A 254 -11.04 -8.25 4.55
N ASP A 255 -12.31 -8.13 4.92
CA ASP A 255 -12.79 -8.48 6.26
C ASP A 255 -12.56 -9.96 6.57
N MET A 256 -12.83 -10.83 5.60
CA MET A 256 -12.63 -12.26 5.76
C MET A 256 -11.15 -12.62 5.83
N SER A 257 -10.31 -11.99 5.02
CA SER A 257 -8.85 -12.12 5.10
C SER A 257 -8.33 -11.71 6.49
N HIS A 258 -8.84 -10.61 7.04
CA HIS A 258 -8.48 -10.14 8.38
C HIS A 258 -8.95 -11.09 9.49
N ALA A 259 -10.14 -11.64 9.34
CA ALA A 259 -10.66 -12.66 10.27
C ALA A 259 -9.80 -13.94 10.25
N LEU A 260 -9.33 -14.36 9.05
CA LEU A 260 -8.42 -15.50 8.93
C LEU A 260 -7.06 -15.21 9.57
N LYS A 261 -6.49 -14.01 9.37
CA LYS A 261 -5.25 -13.58 10.05
C LYS A 261 -5.36 -13.71 11.56
N LYS A 262 -6.43 -13.18 12.15
CA LYS A 262 -6.70 -13.27 13.61
C LYS A 262 -6.88 -14.73 14.09
N ALA A 263 -7.56 -15.55 13.30
CA ALA A 263 -7.76 -16.95 13.61
C ALA A 263 -6.43 -17.73 13.60
N ILE A 264 -5.57 -17.51 12.64
CA ILE A 264 -4.22 -18.10 12.55
C ILE A 264 -3.41 -17.68 13.78
N GLN A 265 -3.27 -16.35 14.01
CA GLN A 265 -2.48 -15.79 15.10
C GLN A 265 -2.87 -16.40 16.48
N SER A 266 -4.19 -16.55 16.74
CA SER A 266 -4.68 -17.08 18.01
C SER A 266 -4.61 -18.60 18.12
N SER A 267 -4.44 -19.33 17.00
CA SER A 267 -4.50 -20.79 16.95
C SER A 267 -3.16 -21.47 16.85
N VAL A 268 -2.12 -20.76 16.42
CA VAL A 268 -0.78 -21.28 16.17
C VAL A 268 0.18 -20.87 17.29
N ARG A 269 1.24 -21.63 17.53
CA ARG A 269 2.12 -21.44 18.70
C ARG A 269 3.10 -20.28 18.47
N LYS A 270 3.64 -19.71 19.55
CA LYS A 270 4.63 -18.62 19.51
C LYS A 270 5.90 -18.93 18.69
N GLY A 271 6.28 -20.20 18.56
CA GLY A 271 7.45 -20.63 17.79
C GLY A 271 7.16 -20.88 16.30
N ASP A 272 5.93 -20.75 15.86
CA ASP A 272 5.55 -20.93 14.46
C ASP A 272 5.49 -19.57 13.75
N PHE A 273 5.61 -19.57 12.41
CA PHE A 273 5.60 -18.37 11.59
C PHE A 273 4.42 -18.40 10.62
N TYR A 274 3.89 -17.23 10.27
CA TYR A 274 2.90 -17.16 9.21
C TYR A 274 3.03 -15.86 8.42
N THR A 275 2.58 -15.92 7.18
CA THR A 275 2.59 -14.80 6.25
C THR A 275 1.31 -14.77 5.42
N LYS A 276 0.96 -13.59 4.93
CA LYS A 276 -0.09 -13.43 3.91
C LYS A 276 0.54 -13.66 2.54
N TYR A 277 -0.01 -14.57 1.76
CA TYR A 277 0.45 -14.83 0.39
C TYR A 277 -0.30 -13.99 -0.64
N ASN A 278 -1.62 -13.88 -0.46
CA ASN A 278 -2.50 -12.99 -1.23
C ASN A 278 -3.78 -12.70 -0.42
N MET A 279 -4.78 -12.05 -1.01
CA MET A 279 -6.02 -11.68 -0.31
C MET A 279 -6.78 -12.88 0.25
N ARG A 280 -6.63 -14.06 -0.36
CA ARG A 280 -7.36 -15.30 0.02
C ARG A 280 -6.49 -16.34 0.70
N GLN A 281 -5.17 -16.15 0.71
CA GLN A 281 -4.24 -17.20 1.13
C GLN A 281 -3.23 -16.73 2.18
N TYR A 282 -3.02 -17.60 3.16
CA TYR A 282 -1.97 -17.49 4.16
C TYR A 282 -1.11 -18.75 4.15
N ILE A 283 0.17 -18.58 4.37
CA ILE A 283 1.14 -19.68 4.54
C ILE A 283 1.58 -19.70 5.98
N ILE A 284 1.62 -20.87 6.59
CA ILE A 284 2.04 -21.09 7.97
C ILE A 284 3.19 -22.10 7.96
N MET A 285 4.25 -21.83 8.71
CA MET A 285 5.32 -22.78 8.97
C MET A 285 5.17 -23.31 10.39
N LEU A 286 4.91 -24.61 10.49
CA LEU A 286 4.70 -25.34 11.74
C LEU A 286 6.00 -26.07 12.10
N ILE A 287 6.59 -25.76 13.25
CA ILE A 287 7.91 -26.23 13.68
C ILE A 287 7.76 -27.25 14.80
N GLY A 288 8.49 -28.37 14.68
CA GLY A 288 8.50 -29.43 15.71
C GLY A 288 7.14 -30.11 15.89
N ILE A 289 6.39 -30.30 14.81
CA ILE A 289 5.11 -30.99 14.79
C ILE A 289 5.23 -32.24 13.94
N SER A 290 4.49 -33.31 14.28
CA SER A 290 4.37 -34.48 13.42
C SER A 290 3.25 -34.29 12.38
N GLN A 291 3.36 -34.97 11.24
CA GLN A 291 2.37 -34.92 10.17
C GLN A 291 0.95 -35.25 10.67
N GLU A 292 0.84 -36.23 11.56
CA GLU A 292 -0.44 -36.67 12.16
C GLU A 292 -1.12 -35.56 12.99
N ASN A 293 -0.38 -34.60 13.48
CA ASN A 293 -0.87 -33.48 14.29
C ASN A 293 -1.24 -32.24 13.46
N CYS A 294 -0.86 -32.15 12.20
CA CYS A 294 -1.23 -31.04 11.32
C CYS A 294 -2.75 -30.85 11.19
N PRO A 295 -3.58 -31.93 11.04
CA PRO A 295 -5.04 -31.79 11.01
C PRO A 295 -5.66 -31.23 12.30
N MET A 296 -4.98 -31.33 13.44
CA MET A 296 -5.44 -30.72 14.69
C MET A 296 -5.27 -29.21 14.64
N VAL A 297 -4.18 -28.71 14.04
CA VAL A 297 -3.93 -27.29 13.87
C VAL A 297 -4.95 -26.68 12.90
N SER A 298 -5.19 -27.31 11.74
CA SER A 298 -6.19 -26.83 10.78
C SER A 298 -7.59 -26.75 11.38
N ARG A 299 -8.03 -27.76 12.15
CA ARG A 299 -9.32 -27.71 12.87
C ARG A 299 -9.40 -26.57 13.89
N ARG A 300 -8.30 -26.24 14.58
CA ARG A 300 -8.26 -25.11 15.52
C ARG A 300 -8.41 -23.78 14.78
N ILE A 301 -7.70 -23.61 13.67
CA ILE A 301 -7.78 -22.41 12.82
C ILE A 301 -9.20 -22.26 12.28
N GLU A 302 -9.80 -23.32 11.73
CA GLU A 302 -11.15 -23.29 11.21
C GLU A 302 -12.19 -22.92 12.29
N LYS A 303 -12.07 -23.50 13.49
CA LYS A 303 -12.94 -23.17 14.62
C LYS A 303 -12.81 -21.72 15.05
N ALA A 304 -11.58 -21.20 15.12
CA ALA A 304 -11.31 -19.79 15.46
C ALA A 304 -11.83 -18.86 14.36
N PHE A 305 -11.63 -19.21 13.09
CA PHE A 305 -12.11 -18.44 11.95
C PHE A 305 -13.63 -18.30 11.93
N ARG A 306 -14.35 -19.39 12.15
CA ARG A 306 -15.84 -19.37 12.27
C ARG A 306 -16.32 -18.47 13.41
N LYS A 307 -15.54 -18.37 14.48
CA LYS A 307 -15.85 -17.46 15.61
C LYS A 307 -15.58 -15.99 15.27
N CYS A 308 -14.51 -15.72 14.53
CA CYS A 308 -14.10 -14.36 14.15
C CYS A 308 -14.94 -13.80 13.00
N SER A 309 -15.31 -14.63 12.01
CA SER A 309 -16.05 -14.21 10.82
C SER A 309 -17.54 -14.00 11.02
N GLY A 310 -18.12 -14.58 12.08
CA GLY A 310 -19.57 -14.54 12.33
C GLY A 310 -20.45 -15.28 11.30
N GLU A 311 -19.87 -15.81 10.23
CA GLU A 311 -20.57 -16.51 9.14
C GLU A 311 -20.66 -18.01 9.38
N LYS A 312 -21.88 -18.58 9.38
CA LYS A 312 -22.12 -19.98 9.77
C LYS A 312 -22.07 -20.98 8.62
N LYS A 313 -22.19 -20.63 7.33
CA LYS A 313 -22.40 -21.64 6.26
C LYS A 313 -21.84 -21.31 4.85
N SER A 314 -21.39 -20.12 4.54
CA SER A 314 -21.06 -19.75 3.15
C SER A 314 -19.56 -19.73 2.83
N LEU A 315 -18.71 -19.89 3.82
CA LEU A 315 -17.27 -19.73 3.70
C LEU A 315 -16.55 -20.93 4.33
N GLN A 316 -15.61 -21.48 3.60
CA GLN A 316 -14.77 -22.60 4.01
C GLN A 316 -13.31 -22.20 3.94
N VAL A 317 -12.48 -22.73 4.83
CA VAL A 317 -11.03 -22.62 4.75
C VAL A 317 -10.49 -23.99 4.35
N ASP A 318 -9.81 -24.03 3.21
CA ASP A 318 -9.13 -25.23 2.75
C ASP A 318 -7.66 -25.20 3.21
N PHE A 319 -7.15 -26.38 3.55
CA PHE A 319 -5.80 -26.54 4.06
C PHE A 319 -5.03 -27.55 3.22
N TYR A 320 -3.86 -27.13 2.76
CA TYR A 320 -2.89 -28.01 2.14
C TYR A 320 -1.61 -28.03 3.00
N VAL A 321 -1.07 -29.22 3.26
CA VAL A 321 0.12 -29.38 4.13
C VAL A 321 1.17 -30.18 3.38
N ALA A 322 2.39 -29.67 3.37
CA ALA A 322 3.57 -30.34 2.81
C ALA A 322 4.73 -30.31 3.81
N SER A 323 5.56 -31.34 3.79
CA SER A 323 6.85 -31.32 4.52
C SER A 323 7.82 -30.34 3.86
N VAL A 324 8.62 -29.63 4.66
CA VAL A 324 9.66 -28.77 4.14
C VAL A 324 10.66 -29.52 3.26
N GLY A 325 10.98 -30.77 3.57
CA GLY A 325 11.82 -31.63 2.73
C GLY A 325 11.22 -31.89 1.34
N GLU A 326 9.92 -32.19 1.25
CA GLU A 326 9.23 -32.39 -0.04
C GLU A 326 9.19 -31.15 -0.91
N VAL A 327 9.09 -29.97 -0.29
CA VAL A 327 9.06 -28.67 -1.03
C VAL A 327 10.46 -28.30 -1.55
N CYS A 328 11.53 -28.67 -0.81
CA CYS A 328 12.90 -28.42 -1.23
C CYS A 328 13.37 -29.34 -2.38
N GLU A 329 12.81 -30.56 -2.49
CA GLU A 329 13.16 -31.55 -3.52
C GLU A 329 12.41 -31.34 -4.84
N SER A 330 11.28 -30.63 -4.83
CA SER A 330 10.50 -30.34 -6.04
C SER A 330 11.03 -29.04 -6.67
N ASP A 331 11.76 -29.15 -7.77
CA ASP A 331 12.02 -28.01 -8.68
C ASP A 331 10.72 -27.28 -9.01
N GLY A 332 10.45 -26.22 -8.28
CA GLY A 332 9.60 -25.08 -8.67
C GLY A 332 8.21 -25.31 -9.25
N VAL A 333 7.55 -26.44 -9.06
CA VAL A 333 6.17 -26.70 -9.55
C VAL A 333 5.31 -27.23 -8.42
N ILE A 334 4.43 -26.39 -7.89
CA ILE A 334 3.32 -26.79 -7.05
C ILE A 334 2.35 -27.58 -7.94
N VAL A 335 2.45 -28.90 -7.96
CA VAL A 335 1.52 -29.77 -8.66
C VAL A 335 0.32 -30.01 -7.74
N ASP A 336 -0.83 -29.48 -8.17
CA ASP A 336 -2.15 -29.79 -7.63
C ASP A 336 -2.39 -31.30 -7.74
N ARG A 337 -2.34 -32.03 -6.65
CA ARG A 337 -2.83 -33.40 -6.55
C ARG A 337 -4.05 -33.39 -5.62
N ARG A 338 -5.22 -33.22 -6.25
CA ARG A 338 -6.50 -33.67 -5.68
C ARG A 338 -6.52 -35.17 -5.73
N THR A 339 -6.51 -35.80 -4.60
CA THR A 339 -7.17 -37.11 -4.36
C THR A 339 -7.82 -37.09 -2.99
#